data_e5556c821bc7a6f9055c5d188ec2265a
#
_entry.id   e5556c821bc7a6f9055c5d188ec2265a
#
_cell.length_a   1.000
_cell.length_b   1.000
_cell.length_c   1.000
_cell.angle_alpha   90.00
_cell.angle_beta   90.00
_cell.angle_gamma   90.00
#
_symmetry.space_group_name_H-M   'P 1'
#
loop_
_entity.id
_entity.type
_entity.pdbx_description
1 polymer ?
#
loop_
_entity_poly.entity_id
_entity_poly.type
_entity_poly.pdbx_seq_one_letter_code
_entity_poly.pdbx_strand_id
1 'polypeptide(L)'
;FLTRQNVYFKKHIMLLIIFTMYFSGGMIPTYLTVRSLGLYNTVWAVILPTAVSTYNLIIMRTGFASIPRGLDEAATIDGANQFVIFSRIYIPLSKAILAVIFLYYAVGSWNAWFNASIYLNDREKYPLQLVLREILISNDTGSRISDGSMSDFEGIGLSIKYAAIMVSTLPILVVYPFIQKYFVKGVLIGSLKG
;
A
#
# COMPACT_ATOMS: atom_id res chain seq x y z
N PHE A 1 -21.03 -2.08 -0.84
CA PHE A 1 -21.79 -0.82 -0.76
C PHE A 1 -21.71 -0.05 -2.08
N LEU A 2 -20.57 0.46 -2.51
CA LEU A 2 -20.39 1.34 -3.69
C LEU A 2 -20.64 0.65 -5.05
N THR A 3 -20.71 -0.66 -5.12
CA THR A 3 -21.02 -1.44 -6.33
C THR A 3 -22.53 -1.70 -6.50
N ARG A 4 -23.32 -1.60 -5.42
CA ARG A 4 -24.77 -1.87 -5.44
C ARG A 4 -25.56 -0.74 -6.09
N GLN A 5 -26.70 -1.08 -6.72
CA GLN A 5 -27.54 -0.09 -7.41
C GLN A 5 -28.45 0.70 -6.44
N ASN A 6 -28.98 0.02 -5.42
CA ASN A 6 -29.98 0.59 -4.51
C ASN A 6 -29.38 1.38 -3.35
N VAL A 7 -28.25 2.04 -3.58
CA VAL A 7 -27.62 2.89 -2.56
C VAL A 7 -27.90 4.34 -2.89
N TYR A 8 -28.63 4.99 -2.01
CA TYR A 8 -28.88 6.44 -2.09
C TYR A 8 -27.56 7.20 -2.02
N PHE A 9 -27.45 8.31 -2.77
CA PHE A 9 -26.27 9.18 -2.80
C PHE A 9 -24.94 8.54 -3.26
N LYS A 10 -24.96 7.32 -3.82
CA LYS A 10 -23.75 6.61 -4.31
C LYS A 10 -22.86 7.47 -5.21
N LYS A 11 -23.47 8.23 -6.14
CA LYS A 11 -22.72 9.13 -7.04
C LYS A 11 -22.04 10.25 -6.28
N HIS A 12 -22.69 10.84 -5.31
CA HIS A 12 -22.15 11.94 -4.50
C HIS A 12 -21.01 11.45 -3.59
N ILE A 13 -21.19 10.28 -2.95
CA ILE A 13 -20.14 9.64 -2.13
C ILE A 13 -18.92 9.35 -3.00
N MET A 14 -19.11 8.79 -4.20
CA MET A 14 -18.01 8.49 -5.09
C MET A 14 -17.29 9.74 -5.58
N LEU A 15 -18.04 10.82 -5.89
CA LEU A 15 -17.48 12.10 -6.28
C LEU A 15 -16.67 12.72 -5.13
N LEU A 16 -17.16 12.65 -3.90
CA LEU A 16 -16.43 13.10 -2.71
C LEU A 16 -15.13 12.31 -2.52
N ILE A 17 -15.16 10.99 -2.68
CA ILE A 17 -13.97 10.15 -2.60
C ILE A 17 -12.96 10.52 -3.70
N ILE A 18 -13.42 10.71 -4.95
CA ILE A 18 -12.56 11.13 -6.06
C ILE A 18 -12.00 12.53 -5.81
N PHE A 19 -12.79 13.43 -5.25
CA PHE A 19 -12.35 14.78 -4.90
C PHE A 19 -11.14 14.74 -3.95
N THR A 20 -11.13 13.84 -2.94
CA THR A 20 -10.00 13.68 -2.03
C THR A 20 -8.71 13.19 -2.70
N MET A 21 -8.79 12.64 -3.91
CA MET A 21 -7.62 12.24 -4.68
C MET A 21 -6.88 13.45 -5.28
N TYR A 22 -7.62 14.47 -5.69
CA TYR A 22 -7.07 15.68 -6.32
C TYR A 22 -6.81 16.81 -5.33
N PHE A 23 -7.53 16.85 -4.21
CA PHE A 23 -7.40 17.87 -3.19
C PHE A 23 -6.86 17.27 -1.90
N SER A 24 -5.61 17.58 -1.61
CA SER A 24 -4.94 17.17 -0.39
C SER A 24 -4.60 18.42 0.41
N GLY A 25 -4.78 18.38 1.72
CA GLY A 25 -4.38 19.47 2.62
C GLY A 25 -2.87 19.67 2.70
N GLY A 26 -2.08 18.72 2.18
CA GLY A 26 -0.64 18.73 2.23
C GLY A 26 -0.06 18.10 3.51
N MET A 27 1.25 18.12 3.60
CA MET A 27 1.99 17.47 4.69
C MET A 27 1.76 18.12 6.05
N ILE A 28 1.78 19.46 6.12
CA ILE A 28 1.67 20.20 7.39
C ILE A 28 0.31 19.96 8.08
N PRO A 29 -0.84 20.15 7.43
CA PRO A 29 -2.13 19.82 8.02
C PRO A 29 -2.26 18.36 8.44
N THR A 30 -1.74 17.43 7.64
CA THR A 30 -1.75 16.00 8.00
C THR A 30 -0.92 15.74 9.26
N TYR A 31 0.27 16.33 9.38
CA TYR A 31 1.11 16.24 10.56
C TYR A 31 0.40 16.78 11.81
N LEU A 32 -0.19 17.97 11.71
CA LEU A 32 -0.93 18.58 12.82
C LEU A 32 -2.12 17.72 13.26
N THR A 33 -2.85 17.13 12.30
CA THR A 33 -3.96 16.20 12.59
C THR A 33 -3.47 14.96 13.33
N VAL A 34 -2.41 14.30 12.84
CA VAL A 34 -1.82 13.12 13.50
C VAL A 34 -1.38 13.44 14.92
N ARG A 35 -0.76 14.62 15.12
CA ARG A 35 -0.32 15.07 16.44
C ARG A 35 -1.49 15.41 17.36
N SER A 36 -2.53 16.07 16.88
CA SER A 36 -3.73 16.42 17.68
C SER A 36 -4.52 15.18 18.12
N LEU A 37 -4.48 14.10 17.34
CA LEU A 37 -5.07 12.80 17.69
C LEU A 37 -4.21 11.98 18.67
N GLY A 38 -3.06 12.49 19.12
CA GLY A 38 -2.17 11.77 20.04
C GLY A 38 -1.46 10.56 19.42
N LEU A 39 -1.44 10.46 18.08
CA LEU A 39 -0.85 9.32 17.38
C LEU A 39 0.67 9.49 17.14
N TYR A 40 1.22 10.68 17.40
CA TYR A 40 2.65 10.96 17.20
C TYR A 40 3.54 9.96 17.94
N ASN A 41 4.63 9.55 17.32
CA ASN A 41 5.57 8.55 17.79
C ASN A 41 4.95 7.15 18.03
N THR A 42 3.89 6.81 17.29
CA THR A 42 3.28 5.49 17.28
C THR A 42 3.28 4.90 15.87
N VAL A 43 3.23 3.57 15.76
CA VAL A 43 3.11 2.86 14.46
C VAL A 43 1.82 3.28 13.73
N TRP A 44 0.77 3.63 14.48
CA TRP A 44 -0.49 4.10 13.92
C TRP A 44 -0.37 5.43 13.16
N ALA A 45 0.58 6.29 13.53
CA ALA A 45 0.86 7.52 12.80
C ALA A 45 1.33 7.28 11.36
N VAL A 46 1.99 6.16 11.12
CA VAL A 46 2.46 5.77 9.77
C VAL A 46 1.36 5.05 8.98
N ILE A 47 0.55 4.23 9.65
CA ILE A 47 -0.46 3.37 9.03
C ILE A 47 -1.73 4.16 8.68
N LEU A 48 -2.32 4.89 9.63
CA LEU A 48 -3.64 5.48 9.47
C LEU A 48 -3.75 6.50 8.33
N PRO A 49 -2.80 7.42 8.12
CA PRO A 49 -2.90 8.38 7.03
C PRO A 49 -2.88 7.75 5.64
N THR A 50 -2.33 6.54 5.52
CA THR A 50 -2.20 5.80 4.25
C THR A 50 -3.11 4.58 4.16
N ALA A 51 -3.92 4.30 5.19
CA ALA A 51 -4.75 3.11 5.29
C ALA A 51 -5.80 2.99 4.17
N VAL A 52 -6.32 4.12 3.69
CA VAL A 52 -7.29 4.16 2.59
C VAL A 52 -6.69 4.92 1.40
N SER A 53 -6.40 4.19 0.34
CA SER A 53 -6.01 4.76 -0.95
C SER A 53 -7.23 4.84 -1.87
N THR A 54 -7.58 6.03 -2.34
CA THR A 54 -8.68 6.24 -3.28
C THR A 54 -8.46 5.46 -4.57
N TYR A 55 -7.22 5.39 -5.05
CA TYR A 55 -6.85 4.60 -6.22
C TYR A 55 -7.16 3.10 -6.03
N ASN A 56 -6.71 2.51 -4.93
CA ASN A 56 -6.97 1.11 -4.59
C ASN A 56 -8.47 0.83 -4.40
N LEU A 57 -9.21 1.79 -3.82
CA LEU A 57 -10.66 1.69 -3.66
C LEU A 57 -11.37 1.64 -5.01
N ILE A 58 -10.95 2.48 -5.98
CA ILE A 58 -11.52 2.47 -7.34
C ILE A 58 -11.24 1.14 -8.03
N ILE A 59 -10.01 0.62 -7.96
CA ILE A 59 -9.65 -0.69 -8.52
C ILE A 59 -10.52 -1.80 -7.91
N MET A 60 -10.62 -1.85 -6.58
CA MET A 60 -11.43 -2.85 -5.88
C MET A 60 -12.90 -2.74 -6.26
N ARG A 61 -13.45 -1.52 -6.33
CA ARG A 61 -14.83 -1.28 -6.76
C ARG A 61 -15.07 -1.80 -8.18
N THR A 62 -14.15 -1.54 -9.10
CA THR A 62 -14.26 -2.01 -10.50
C THR A 62 -14.24 -3.54 -10.55
N GLY A 63 -13.37 -4.18 -9.77
CA GLY A 63 -13.32 -5.63 -9.68
C GLY A 63 -14.60 -6.24 -9.11
N PHE A 64 -15.16 -5.68 -8.07
CA PHE A 64 -16.44 -6.14 -7.56
C PHE A 64 -17.60 -5.88 -8.52
N ALA A 65 -17.54 -4.80 -9.32
CA ALA A 65 -18.56 -4.50 -10.31
C ALA A 65 -18.54 -5.45 -11.51
N SER A 66 -17.44 -6.16 -11.77
CA SER A 66 -17.34 -7.15 -12.84
C SER A 66 -18.00 -8.50 -12.50
N ILE A 67 -18.34 -8.72 -11.24
CA ILE A 67 -19.04 -9.94 -10.80
C ILE A 67 -20.49 -9.92 -11.33
N PRO A 68 -20.95 -11.02 -11.97
CA PRO A 68 -22.32 -11.11 -12.46
C PRO A 68 -23.35 -10.95 -11.33
N ARG A 69 -24.34 -10.08 -11.55
CA ARG A 69 -25.39 -9.78 -10.55
C ARG A 69 -26.29 -10.96 -10.23
N GLY A 70 -26.53 -11.83 -11.19
CA GLY A 70 -27.35 -13.02 -10.98
C GLY A 70 -26.88 -13.88 -9.81
N LEU A 71 -25.60 -13.85 -9.45
CA LEU A 71 -25.08 -14.55 -8.26
C LEU A 71 -25.54 -13.88 -6.96
N ASP A 72 -25.62 -12.55 -6.92
CA ASP A 72 -26.11 -11.79 -5.77
C ASP A 72 -27.63 -11.99 -5.58
N GLU A 73 -28.37 -11.97 -6.69
CA GLU A 73 -29.82 -12.19 -6.72
C GLU A 73 -30.18 -13.62 -6.32
N ALA A 74 -29.55 -14.64 -6.89
CA ALA A 74 -29.76 -16.03 -6.54
C ALA A 74 -29.49 -16.30 -5.05
N ALA A 75 -28.35 -15.83 -4.54
CA ALA A 75 -28.02 -15.98 -3.13
C ALA A 75 -29.01 -15.25 -2.19
N THR A 76 -29.57 -14.13 -2.65
CA THR A 76 -30.60 -13.39 -1.90
C THR A 76 -31.92 -14.17 -1.84
N ILE A 77 -32.31 -14.81 -2.96
CA ILE A 77 -33.50 -15.71 -3.02
C ILE A 77 -33.31 -16.91 -2.09
N ASP A 78 -32.07 -17.45 -2.02
CA ASP A 78 -31.72 -18.54 -1.11
C ASP A 78 -31.64 -18.10 0.38
N GLY A 79 -31.99 -16.86 0.70
CA GLY A 79 -32.05 -16.35 2.05
C GLY A 79 -30.67 -15.97 2.64
N ALA A 80 -29.62 -15.88 1.82
CA ALA A 80 -28.30 -15.49 2.30
C ALA A 80 -28.28 -14.02 2.73
N ASN A 81 -27.73 -13.76 3.93
CA ASN A 81 -27.53 -12.39 4.37
C ASN A 81 -26.32 -11.73 3.65
N GLN A 82 -26.23 -10.42 3.73
CA GLN A 82 -25.24 -9.61 3.02
C GLN A 82 -23.79 -10.00 3.36
N PHE A 83 -23.53 -10.42 4.60
CA PHE A 83 -22.21 -10.85 5.03
C PHE A 83 -21.82 -12.20 4.42
N VAL A 84 -22.77 -13.11 4.30
CA VAL A 84 -22.58 -14.42 3.63
C VAL A 84 -22.29 -14.21 2.15
N ILE A 85 -23.07 -13.38 1.47
CA ILE A 85 -22.84 -13.02 0.06
C ILE A 85 -21.43 -12.42 -0.12
N PHE A 86 -21.05 -11.47 0.72
CA PHE A 86 -19.72 -10.86 0.66
C PHE A 86 -18.60 -11.88 0.88
N SER A 87 -18.70 -12.69 1.94
CA SER A 87 -17.61 -13.60 2.33
C SER A 87 -17.53 -14.85 1.43
N ARG A 88 -18.67 -15.41 0.98
CA ARG A 88 -18.70 -16.66 0.20
C ARG A 88 -18.76 -16.46 -1.32
N ILE A 89 -19.17 -15.28 -1.80
CA ILE A 89 -19.27 -15.01 -3.23
C ILE A 89 -18.26 -13.94 -3.65
N TYR A 90 -18.34 -12.74 -3.10
CA TYR A 90 -17.50 -11.63 -3.55
C TYR A 90 -16.00 -11.84 -3.27
N ILE A 91 -15.62 -12.23 -2.06
CA ILE A 91 -14.21 -12.45 -1.71
C ILE A 91 -13.58 -13.56 -2.55
N PRO A 92 -14.18 -14.77 -2.69
CA PRO A 92 -13.59 -15.84 -3.50
C PRO A 92 -13.49 -15.51 -4.99
N LEU A 93 -14.49 -14.84 -5.56
CA LEU A 93 -14.47 -14.44 -6.98
C LEU A 93 -13.51 -13.30 -7.27
N SER A 94 -13.19 -12.48 -6.26
CA SER A 94 -12.29 -11.34 -6.39
C SER A 94 -10.85 -11.61 -5.93
N LYS A 95 -10.45 -12.85 -5.73
CA LYS A 95 -9.11 -13.21 -5.23
C LYS A 95 -7.97 -12.54 -6.01
N ALA A 96 -8.09 -12.46 -7.34
CA ALA A 96 -7.06 -11.83 -8.17
C ALA A 96 -6.90 -10.33 -7.84
N ILE A 97 -8.02 -9.60 -7.78
CA ILE A 97 -7.98 -8.16 -7.50
C ILE A 97 -7.56 -7.86 -6.04
N LEU A 98 -7.98 -8.72 -5.10
CA LEU A 98 -7.54 -8.62 -3.70
C LEU A 98 -6.03 -8.82 -3.57
N ALA A 99 -5.45 -9.77 -4.34
CA ALA A 99 -4.01 -9.99 -4.38
C ALA A 99 -3.26 -8.77 -4.96
N VAL A 100 -3.80 -8.12 -5.99
CA VAL A 100 -3.23 -6.87 -6.54
C VAL A 100 -3.24 -5.75 -5.51
N ILE A 101 -4.36 -5.55 -4.81
CA ILE A 101 -4.48 -4.51 -3.79
C ILE A 101 -3.57 -4.79 -2.60
N PHE A 102 -3.50 -6.06 -2.17
CA PHE A 102 -2.56 -6.48 -1.14
C PHE A 102 -1.12 -6.15 -1.53
N LEU A 103 -0.73 -6.44 -2.79
CA LEU A 103 0.60 -6.11 -3.29
C LEU A 103 0.88 -4.61 -3.26
N TYR A 104 -0.06 -3.78 -3.70
CA TYR A 104 0.11 -2.33 -3.68
C TYR A 104 0.30 -1.79 -2.26
N TYR A 105 -0.47 -2.27 -1.29
CA TYR A 105 -0.28 -1.90 0.11
C TYR A 105 1.02 -2.47 0.69
N ALA A 106 1.35 -3.72 0.41
CA ALA A 106 2.57 -4.35 0.92
C ALA A 106 3.83 -3.64 0.41
N VAL A 107 3.92 -3.40 -0.90
CA VAL A 107 5.06 -2.69 -1.50
C VAL A 107 5.10 -1.22 -1.07
N GLY A 108 3.94 -0.56 -1.02
CA GLY A 108 3.84 0.83 -0.55
C GLY A 108 4.30 0.98 0.90
N SER A 109 3.85 0.10 1.79
CA SER A 109 4.25 0.09 3.20
C SER A 109 5.71 -0.31 3.39
N TRP A 110 6.21 -1.26 2.59
CA TRP A 110 7.63 -1.64 2.61
C TRP A 110 8.54 -0.45 2.29
N ASN A 111 8.16 0.40 1.34
CA ASN A 111 8.93 1.56 0.91
C ASN A 111 8.63 2.85 1.70
N ALA A 112 7.77 2.81 2.71
CA ALA A 112 7.26 3.98 3.42
C ALA A 112 8.25 4.51 4.48
N TRP A 113 9.44 4.97 4.06
CA TRP A 113 10.41 5.60 4.94
C TRP A 113 10.04 7.04 5.32
N PHE A 114 9.41 7.78 4.39
CA PHE A 114 9.18 9.23 4.55
C PHE A 114 8.22 9.56 5.69
N ASN A 115 7.06 8.89 5.75
CA ASN A 115 6.12 9.08 6.84
C ASN A 115 6.71 8.66 8.19
N ALA A 116 7.51 7.58 8.20
CA ALA A 116 8.20 7.14 9.40
C ALA A 116 9.19 8.18 9.90
N SER A 117 9.93 8.84 9.01
CA SER A 117 10.91 9.90 9.38
C SER A 117 10.26 11.16 9.96
N ILE A 118 8.97 11.41 9.63
CA ILE A 118 8.23 12.58 10.14
C ILE A 118 7.53 12.28 11.46
N TYR A 119 6.95 11.07 11.60
CA TYR A 119 6.05 10.76 12.70
C TYR A 119 6.69 9.96 13.84
N LEU A 120 7.82 9.28 13.61
CA LEU A 120 8.50 8.46 14.61
C LEU A 120 9.76 9.13 15.13
N ASN A 121 9.97 9.07 16.45
CA ASN A 121 11.20 9.51 17.12
C ASN A 121 11.98 8.34 17.69
N ASP A 122 11.29 7.30 18.15
CA ASP A 122 11.92 6.13 18.75
C ASP A 122 12.53 5.25 17.66
N ARG A 123 13.83 5.07 17.70
CA ARG A 123 14.58 4.29 16.70
C ARG A 123 14.14 2.81 16.64
N GLU A 124 13.65 2.27 17.74
CA GLU A 124 13.13 0.90 17.79
C GLU A 124 11.88 0.69 16.92
N LYS A 125 11.15 1.77 16.61
CA LYS A 125 9.95 1.76 15.77
C LYS A 125 10.25 2.02 14.29
N TYR A 126 11.51 2.27 13.93
CA TYR A 126 11.87 2.62 12.56
C TYR A 126 11.70 1.43 11.62
N PRO A 127 11.01 1.59 10.49
CA PRO A 127 10.99 0.58 9.45
C PRO A 127 12.38 0.44 8.82
N LEU A 128 12.67 -0.76 8.32
CA LEU A 128 13.97 -1.09 7.74
C LEU A 128 14.43 -0.06 6.68
N GLN A 129 13.53 0.40 5.82
CA GLN A 129 13.86 1.36 4.77
C GLN A 129 14.35 2.72 5.32
N LEU A 130 13.84 3.15 6.46
CA LEU A 130 14.32 4.37 7.11
C LEU A 130 15.74 4.18 7.66
N VAL A 131 16.00 3.05 8.32
CA VAL A 131 17.34 2.71 8.84
C VAL A 131 18.36 2.58 7.72
N LEU A 132 18.02 1.88 6.64
CA LEU A 132 18.91 1.74 5.48
C LEU A 132 19.22 3.09 4.84
N ARG A 133 18.23 3.97 4.76
CA ARG A 133 18.42 5.32 4.25
C ARG A 133 19.37 6.15 5.16
N GLU A 134 19.22 6.08 6.47
CA GLU A 134 20.14 6.75 7.41
C GLU A 134 21.59 6.27 7.20
N ILE A 135 21.80 4.98 7.07
CA ILE A 135 23.11 4.38 6.79
C ILE A 135 23.68 4.91 5.47
N LEU A 136 22.88 4.95 4.41
CA LEU A 136 23.32 5.44 3.10
C LEU A 136 23.71 6.92 3.12
N ILE A 137 22.93 7.77 3.81
CA ILE A 137 23.21 9.20 3.92
C ILE A 137 24.48 9.44 4.79
N SER A 138 24.62 8.71 5.89
CA SER A 138 25.78 8.83 6.76
C SER A 138 27.08 8.48 6.04
N ASN A 139 27.05 7.44 5.21
CA ASN A 139 28.22 7.04 4.41
C ASN A 139 28.56 8.05 3.30
N ASP A 140 27.56 8.64 2.64
CA ASP A 140 27.78 9.66 1.59
C ASP A 140 28.36 10.96 2.17
N THR A 141 27.96 11.31 3.39
CA THR A 141 28.48 12.49 4.09
C THR A 141 29.89 12.25 4.65
N GLY A 142 30.14 11.06 5.16
CA GLY A 142 31.47 10.67 5.68
C GLY A 142 32.55 10.67 4.59
N SER A 143 32.23 10.18 3.40
CA SER A 143 33.17 10.19 2.27
C SER A 143 33.53 11.58 1.73
N ARG A 144 32.69 12.59 1.96
CA ARG A 144 32.91 13.97 1.52
C ARG A 144 33.77 14.81 2.50
N ILE A 145 33.87 14.39 3.76
CA ILE A 145 34.56 15.16 4.81
C ILE A 145 35.99 14.66 5.02
N SER A 146 36.35 13.48 4.56
CA SER A 146 37.63 12.82 4.80
C SER A 146 38.66 13.17 3.73
N ASP A 147 39.43 14.24 3.91
CA ASP A 147 40.39 14.81 2.97
C ASP A 147 41.81 14.20 3.10
N GLY A 148 41.97 12.91 3.36
CA GLY A 148 43.32 12.41 3.57
C GLY A 148 43.64 10.92 3.48
N SER A 149 42.67 10.01 3.44
CA SER A 149 42.97 8.56 3.31
C SER A 149 41.82 7.84 2.59
N MET A 150 41.68 8.18 1.31
CA MET A 150 40.43 7.91 0.54
C MET A 150 40.18 6.48 0.09
N SER A 151 41.19 5.63 -0.13
CA SER A 151 40.96 4.36 -0.87
C SER A 151 40.21 3.31 -0.09
N ASP A 152 40.45 3.17 1.21
CA ASP A 152 39.84 2.07 1.99
C ASP A 152 38.42 2.42 2.47
N PHE A 153 38.16 3.71 2.79
CA PHE A 153 36.82 4.15 3.20
C PHE A 153 35.82 4.19 2.04
N GLU A 154 36.24 4.52 0.81
CA GLU A 154 35.38 4.44 -0.37
C GLU A 154 34.93 3.01 -0.68
N GLY A 155 35.84 2.03 -0.56
CA GLY A 155 35.52 0.60 -0.75
C GLY A 155 34.49 0.09 0.25
N ILE A 156 34.60 0.48 1.52
CA ILE A 156 33.65 0.11 2.57
C ILE A 156 32.29 0.78 2.33
N GLY A 157 32.26 2.08 1.99
CA GLY A 157 31.04 2.81 1.71
C GLY A 157 30.24 2.20 0.53
N LEU A 158 30.95 1.81 -0.54
CA LEU A 158 30.34 1.12 -1.67
C LEU A 158 29.79 -0.26 -1.27
N SER A 159 30.52 -1.03 -0.48
CA SER A 159 30.08 -2.35 -0.01
C SER A 159 28.81 -2.24 0.84
N ILE A 160 28.74 -1.27 1.74
CA ILE A 160 27.54 -0.99 2.55
C ILE A 160 26.36 -0.60 1.65
N LYS A 161 26.59 0.23 0.63
CA LYS A 161 25.55 0.63 -0.33
C LYS A 161 24.97 -0.57 -1.06
N TYR A 162 25.79 -1.47 -1.60
CA TYR A 162 25.30 -2.65 -2.27
C TYR A 162 24.62 -3.63 -1.32
N ALA A 163 25.14 -3.83 -0.11
CA ALA A 163 24.49 -4.63 0.91
C ALA A 163 23.10 -4.09 1.28
N ALA A 164 22.95 -2.78 1.45
CA ALA A 164 21.68 -2.13 1.72
C ALA A 164 20.67 -2.34 0.58
N ILE A 165 21.10 -2.23 -0.69
CA ILE A 165 20.25 -2.52 -1.85
C ILE A 165 19.78 -3.98 -1.82
N MET A 166 20.67 -4.93 -1.58
CA MET A 166 20.31 -6.34 -1.51
C MET A 166 19.30 -6.62 -0.39
N VAL A 167 19.55 -6.13 0.81
CA VAL A 167 18.64 -6.30 1.97
C VAL A 167 17.29 -5.65 1.71
N SER A 168 17.23 -4.49 1.05
CA SER A 168 15.96 -3.81 0.76
C SER A 168 15.14 -4.47 -0.34
N THR A 169 15.78 -5.11 -1.32
CA THR A 169 15.09 -5.69 -2.49
C THR A 169 14.71 -7.15 -2.31
N LEU A 170 15.50 -7.91 -1.57
CA LEU A 170 15.35 -9.37 -1.44
C LEU A 170 13.98 -9.82 -0.93
N PRO A 171 13.36 -9.19 0.10
CA PRO A 171 12.03 -9.55 0.56
C PRO A 171 10.95 -9.37 -0.52
N ILE A 172 11.04 -8.29 -1.32
CA ILE A 172 10.10 -8.05 -2.42
C ILE A 172 10.25 -9.13 -3.50
N LEU A 173 11.50 -9.48 -3.86
CA LEU A 173 11.78 -10.52 -4.84
C LEU A 173 11.25 -11.89 -4.40
N VAL A 174 11.34 -12.20 -3.11
CA VAL A 174 10.80 -13.46 -2.56
C VAL A 174 9.27 -13.48 -2.60
N VAL A 175 8.60 -12.37 -2.31
CA VAL A 175 7.13 -12.27 -2.30
C VAL A 175 6.55 -12.30 -3.72
N TYR A 176 7.27 -11.76 -4.70
CA TYR A 176 6.79 -11.61 -6.09
C TYR A 176 6.25 -12.91 -6.72
N PRO A 177 6.96 -14.07 -6.69
CA PRO A 177 6.49 -15.32 -7.31
C PRO A 177 5.16 -15.82 -6.72
N PHE A 178 4.92 -15.59 -5.43
CA PHE A 178 3.69 -16.01 -4.76
C PHE A 178 2.47 -15.21 -5.25
N ILE A 179 2.67 -13.96 -5.63
CA ILE A 179 1.59 -13.06 -6.07
C ILE A 179 1.41 -13.15 -7.60
N GLN A 180 2.48 -13.37 -8.36
CA GLN A 180 2.46 -13.46 -9.83
C GLN A 180 1.40 -14.45 -10.35
N LYS A 181 1.22 -15.60 -9.69
CA LYS A 181 0.20 -16.60 -10.06
C LYS A 181 -1.24 -16.07 -10.09
N TYR A 182 -1.53 -15.03 -9.31
CA TYR A 182 -2.86 -14.41 -9.28
C TYR A 182 -3.04 -13.41 -10.41
N PHE A 183 -1.97 -12.74 -10.85
CA PHE A 183 -2.00 -11.84 -11.99
C PHE A 183 -2.28 -12.58 -13.31
N VAL A 184 -1.56 -13.67 -13.55
CA VAL A 184 -1.71 -14.46 -14.78
C VAL A 184 -3.14 -14.98 -14.93
N LYS A 185 -3.75 -15.46 -13.85
CA LYS A 185 -5.15 -15.93 -13.87
C LYS A 185 -6.16 -14.80 -14.06
N GLY A 186 -5.91 -13.60 -13.52
CA GLY A 186 -6.80 -12.45 -13.65
C GLY A 186 -6.83 -11.86 -15.07
N VAL A 187 -5.69 -11.80 -15.73
CA VAL A 187 -5.57 -11.28 -17.11
C VAL A 187 -6.23 -12.21 -18.12
N LEU A 188 -6.09 -13.53 -17.95
CA LEU A 188 -6.73 -14.52 -18.85
C LEU A 188 -8.26 -14.48 -18.79
N ILE A 189 -8.85 -14.21 -17.64
CA ILE A 189 -10.33 -14.10 -17.51
C ILE A 189 -10.84 -12.81 -18.16
N GLY A 190 -10.05 -11.73 -18.16
CA GLY A 190 -10.40 -10.46 -18.81
C GLY A 190 -10.32 -10.51 -20.33
N SER A 191 -9.39 -11.28 -20.89
CA SER A 191 -9.16 -11.39 -22.35
C SER A 191 -10.16 -12.31 -23.06
N LEU A 192 -10.87 -13.19 -22.34
CA LEU A 192 -11.89 -14.10 -22.93
C LEU A 192 -13.29 -13.45 -23.08
N LYS A 193 -13.44 -12.17 -22.69
CA LYS A 193 -14.69 -11.40 -22.83
C LYS A 193 -14.65 -10.33 -23.92
N GLY A 194 -13.66 -10.38 -24.78
CA GLY A 194 -13.56 -9.54 -25.99
C GLY A 194 -14.08 -10.27 -27.23
#